data_5ab98d81626df85998992d7d052010c4
#
_entry.id   5ab98d81626df85998992d7d052010c4
#
_cell.length_a   1.000
_cell.length_b   1.000
_cell.length_c   1.000
_cell.angle_alpha   90.00
_cell.angle_beta   90.00
_cell.angle_gamma   90.00
#
_symmetry.space_group_name_H-M   'P 1'
#
loop_
_entity.id
_entity.type
_entity.pdbx_description
1 polymer ?
#
loop_
_entity_poly.entity_id
_entity_poly.type
_entity_poly.pdbx_seq_one_letter_code
_entity_poly.pdbx_strand_id
1 'polypeptide(L)'
;MVDKNIKILVVDDFPTMRRIIRNLLKELEFVNVDEAEDGAIALEKLKAGNYGFVVSDWNMPNMDGLAMLQAIRATPSMAKLPVLMVTAEAKKENIIAAAQSGANGYVVKPFTAITLEEKITKIFEKIAKESA
;
A
#
# COMPACT_ATOMS: atom_id res chain seq x y z
N MET A 1 -15.08 9.77 4.44
CA MET A 1 -14.00 10.64 3.95
C MET A 1 -12.66 10.18 4.51
N VAL A 2 -11.64 10.11 3.69
CA VAL A 2 -10.31 9.66 4.11
C VAL A 2 -9.57 10.81 4.81
N ASP A 3 -8.97 10.51 5.96
CA ASP A 3 -8.16 11.49 6.70
C ASP A 3 -6.88 11.81 5.90
N LYS A 4 -6.72 13.06 5.50
CA LYS A 4 -5.56 13.51 4.71
C LYS A 4 -4.27 13.60 5.52
N ASN A 5 -4.35 13.51 6.84
CA ASN A 5 -3.19 13.46 7.73
C ASN A 5 -2.73 12.05 8.02
N ILE A 6 -3.39 11.04 7.48
CA ILE A 6 -3.02 9.65 7.64
C ILE A 6 -1.57 9.44 7.21
N LYS A 7 -0.81 8.66 7.99
CA LYS A 7 0.58 8.39 7.68
C LYS A 7 0.66 7.22 6.72
N ILE A 8 1.24 7.48 5.55
CA ILE A 8 1.32 6.51 4.44
C ILE A 8 2.77 6.08 4.24
N LEU A 9 2.99 4.78 4.06
CA LEU A 9 4.28 4.25 3.67
C LEU A 9 4.23 3.79 2.22
N VAL A 10 5.12 4.32 1.39
CA VAL A 10 5.28 3.94 -0.01
C VAL A 10 6.48 3.00 -0.11
N VAL A 11 6.26 1.78 -0.60
CA VAL A 11 7.28 0.73 -0.67
C VAL A 11 7.54 0.37 -2.14
N ASP A 12 8.74 0.63 -2.62
CA ASP A 12 9.15 0.33 -4.00
C ASP A 12 10.66 0.40 -4.05
N ASP A 13 11.31 -0.53 -4.75
CA ASP A 13 12.77 -0.55 -4.86
C ASP A 13 13.32 0.51 -5.83
N PHE A 14 12.45 1.11 -6.65
CA PHE A 14 12.82 2.16 -7.60
C PHE A 14 12.61 3.54 -6.99
N PRO A 15 13.68 4.33 -6.77
CA PRO A 15 13.53 5.70 -6.22
C PRO A 15 12.63 6.59 -7.05
N THR A 16 12.73 6.48 -8.39
CA THR A 16 11.89 7.26 -9.30
C THR A 16 10.42 6.94 -9.11
N MET A 17 10.08 5.65 -8.97
CA MET A 17 8.68 5.25 -8.76
C MET A 17 8.16 5.70 -7.41
N ARG A 18 8.97 5.62 -6.36
CA ARG A 18 8.57 6.15 -5.04
C ARG A 18 8.26 7.64 -5.14
N ARG A 19 9.06 8.40 -5.87
CA ARG A 19 8.83 9.84 -6.08
C ARG A 19 7.52 10.08 -6.82
N ILE A 20 7.25 9.31 -7.87
CA ILE A 20 6.01 9.43 -8.66
C ILE A 20 4.80 9.19 -7.76
N ILE A 21 4.79 8.10 -7.01
CA ILE A 21 3.68 7.77 -6.11
C ILE A 21 3.51 8.86 -5.05
N ARG A 22 4.61 9.31 -4.47
CA ARG A 22 4.59 10.39 -3.48
C ARG A 22 3.97 11.67 -4.04
N ASN A 23 4.35 12.04 -5.27
CA ASN A 23 3.81 13.22 -5.92
C ASN A 23 2.32 13.09 -6.22
N LEU A 24 1.87 11.90 -6.63
CA LEU A 24 0.44 11.63 -6.85
C LEU A 24 -0.34 11.75 -5.55
N LEU A 25 0.19 11.21 -4.46
CA LEU A 25 -0.43 11.33 -3.14
C LEU A 25 -0.50 12.78 -2.69
N LYS A 26 0.54 13.56 -2.97
CA LYS A 26 0.58 14.99 -2.66
C LYS A 26 -0.50 15.75 -3.43
N GLU A 27 -0.69 15.42 -4.72
CA GLU A 27 -1.78 15.99 -5.51
C GLU A 27 -3.14 15.72 -4.89
N LEU A 28 -3.30 14.55 -4.26
CA LEU A 28 -4.53 14.16 -3.57
C LEU A 28 -4.59 14.73 -2.14
N GLU A 29 -3.65 15.60 -1.79
CA GLU A 29 -3.57 16.29 -0.50
C GLU A 29 -3.15 15.42 0.69
N PHE A 30 -2.56 14.25 0.44
CA PHE A 30 -1.93 13.46 1.47
C PHE A 30 -0.50 13.99 1.69
N VAL A 31 -0.24 14.51 2.88
CA VAL A 31 1.01 15.22 3.17
C VAL A 31 1.98 14.43 4.05
N ASN A 32 1.52 13.34 4.65
CA ASN A 32 2.29 12.59 5.63
C ASN A 32 2.74 11.26 5.04
N VAL A 33 3.72 11.33 4.11
CA VAL A 33 4.17 10.18 3.32
C VAL A 33 5.63 9.88 3.60
N ASP A 34 5.93 8.61 3.89
CA ASP A 34 7.29 8.11 4.07
C ASP A 34 7.58 7.01 3.04
N GLU A 35 8.83 6.58 2.94
CA GLU A 35 9.27 5.64 1.90
C GLU A 35 10.08 4.49 2.49
N ALA A 36 10.04 3.33 1.80
CA ALA A 36 10.91 2.19 2.09
C ALA A 36 11.33 1.52 0.77
N GLU A 37 12.53 0.97 0.73
CA GLU A 37 13.11 0.38 -0.49
C GLU A 37 12.69 -1.06 -0.75
N ASP A 38 12.28 -1.78 0.28
CA ASP A 38 11.85 -3.17 0.17
C ASP A 38 10.95 -3.57 1.34
N GLY A 39 10.45 -4.79 1.30
CA GLY A 39 9.53 -5.28 2.32
C GLY A 39 10.14 -5.40 3.70
N ALA A 40 11.43 -5.74 3.80
CA ALA A 40 12.10 -5.89 5.08
C ALA A 40 12.25 -4.54 5.80
N ILE A 41 12.69 -3.51 5.06
CA ILE A 41 12.80 -2.14 5.59
C ILE A 41 11.41 -1.60 5.94
N ALA A 42 10.42 -1.90 5.08
CA ALA A 42 9.03 -1.49 5.34
C ALA A 42 8.52 -2.06 6.66
N LEU A 43 8.74 -3.34 6.92
CA LEU A 43 8.30 -3.97 8.17
C LEU A 43 8.94 -3.33 9.40
N GLU A 44 10.23 -3.00 9.33
CA GLU A 44 10.92 -2.30 10.43
C GLU A 44 10.25 -0.96 10.71
N LYS A 45 9.98 -0.18 9.67
CA LYS A 45 9.31 1.12 9.81
C LYS A 45 7.90 0.99 10.34
N LEU A 46 7.15 0.02 9.84
CA LEU A 46 5.77 -0.22 10.26
C LEU A 46 5.69 -0.61 11.75
N LYS A 47 6.62 -1.41 12.23
CA LYS A 47 6.68 -1.80 13.64
C LYS A 47 7.02 -0.63 14.56
N ALA A 48 7.84 0.30 14.08
CA ALA A 48 8.32 1.43 14.87
C ALA A 48 7.40 2.66 14.81
N GLY A 49 6.49 2.74 13.83
CA GLY A 49 5.68 3.92 13.59
C GLY A 49 4.18 3.65 13.62
N ASN A 50 3.41 4.72 13.46
CA ASN A 50 1.94 4.67 13.45
C ASN A 50 1.43 4.93 12.03
N TYR A 51 1.66 3.97 11.13
CA TYR A 51 1.20 4.08 9.77
C TYR A 51 -0.26 3.65 9.64
N GLY A 52 -1.00 4.35 8.81
CA GLY A 52 -2.41 4.07 8.58
C GLY A 52 -2.72 3.49 7.20
N PHE A 53 -1.74 3.46 6.32
CA PHE A 53 -1.93 2.96 4.95
C PHE A 53 -0.58 2.63 4.31
N VAL A 54 -0.57 1.59 3.48
CA VAL A 54 0.63 1.15 2.75
C VAL A 54 0.32 1.04 1.27
N VAL A 55 1.19 1.62 0.44
CA VAL A 55 1.16 1.44 -1.02
C VAL A 55 2.46 0.72 -1.38
N SER A 56 2.38 -0.50 -1.86
CA SER A 56 3.57 -1.33 -2.08
C SER A 56 3.63 -1.94 -3.46
N ASP A 57 4.81 -1.85 -4.07
CA ASP A 57 5.13 -2.61 -5.27
C ASP A 57 5.15 -4.11 -4.94
N TRP A 58 4.94 -4.94 -5.94
CA TRP A 58 4.96 -6.40 -5.78
C TRP A 58 6.38 -6.94 -5.83
N ASN A 59 7.12 -6.60 -6.88
CA ASN A 59 8.47 -7.15 -7.12
C ASN A 59 9.56 -6.27 -6.51
N MET A 60 10.18 -6.76 -5.44
CA MET A 60 11.24 -6.05 -4.74
C MET A 60 12.31 -7.06 -4.28
N PRO A 61 13.59 -6.65 -4.15
CA PRO A 61 14.62 -7.52 -3.62
C PRO A 61 14.42 -7.75 -2.11
N ASN A 62 15.11 -8.71 -1.57
CA ASN A 62 15.13 -9.10 -0.14
C ASN A 62 13.79 -9.62 0.37
N MET A 63 12.73 -8.85 0.27
CA MET A 63 11.38 -9.27 0.62
C MET A 63 10.40 -8.57 -0.33
N ASP A 64 9.65 -9.35 -1.11
CA ASP A 64 8.68 -8.80 -2.06
C ASP A 64 7.40 -8.34 -1.36
N GLY A 65 6.51 -7.70 -2.15
CA GLY A 65 5.28 -7.14 -1.62
C GLY A 65 4.32 -8.18 -1.05
N LEU A 66 4.25 -9.35 -1.66
CA LEU A 66 3.37 -10.42 -1.16
C LEU A 66 3.86 -10.95 0.18
N ALA A 67 5.17 -11.21 0.31
CA ALA A 67 5.76 -11.66 1.56
C ALA A 67 5.60 -10.61 2.66
N MET A 68 5.78 -9.33 2.32
CA MET A 68 5.57 -8.23 3.25
C MET A 68 4.10 -8.19 3.72
N LEU A 69 3.16 -8.32 2.80
CA LEU A 69 1.74 -8.34 3.11
C LEU A 69 1.38 -9.48 4.06
N GLN A 70 1.89 -10.68 3.79
CA GLN A 70 1.68 -11.84 4.65
C GLN A 70 2.23 -11.59 6.06
N ALA A 71 3.41 -10.98 6.16
CA ALA A 71 4.02 -10.62 7.44
C ALA A 71 3.20 -9.57 8.21
N ILE A 72 2.66 -8.58 7.50
CA ILE A 72 1.77 -7.57 8.11
C ILE A 72 0.55 -8.24 8.71
N ARG A 73 -0.08 -9.14 7.96
CA ARG A 73 -1.30 -9.83 8.43
C ARG A 73 -1.01 -10.78 9.60
N ALA A 74 0.21 -11.30 9.69
CA ALA A 74 0.62 -12.18 10.78
C ALA A 74 1.04 -11.44 12.05
N THR A 75 1.20 -10.13 11.99
CA THR A 75 1.62 -9.30 13.13
C THR A 75 0.37 -8.66 13.77
N PRO A 76 -0.01 -9.05 15.01
CA PRO A 76 -1.27 -8.59 15.62
C PRO A 76 -1.44 -7.07 15.65
N SER A 77 -0.38 -6.32 15.93
CA SER A 77 -0.45 -4.86 16.05
C SER A 77 -0.74 -4.16 14.72
N MET A 78 -0.59 -4.85 13.59
CA MET A 78 -0.84 -4.26 12.26
C MET A 78 -1.59 -5.21 11.32
N ALA A 79 -2.27 -6.21 11.88
CA ALA A 79 -2.96 -7.22 11.10
C ALA A 79 -4.08 -6.66 10.21
N LYS A 80 -4.62 -5.49 10.55
CA LYS A 80 -5.69 -4.84 9.79
C LYS A 80 -5.24 -3.60 9.02
N LEU A 81 -3.92 -3.36 8.96
CA LEU A 81 -3.38 -2.20 8.26
C LEU A 81 -3.76 -2.26 6.77
N PRO A 82 -4.40 -1.22 6.22
CA PRO A 82 -4.78 -1.23 4.81
C PRO A 82 -3.56 -1.24 3.89
N VAL A 83 -3.57 -2.13 2.90
CA VAL A 83 -2.47 -2.28 1.94
C VAL A 83 -3.03 -2.26 0.52
N LEU A 84 -2.51 -1.36 -0.30
CA LEU A 84 -2.77 -1.29 -1.74
C LEU A 84 -1.54 -1.83 -2.47
N MET A 85 -1.73 -2.88 -3.25
CA MET A 85 -0.64 -3.48 -4.04
C MET A 85 -0.55 -2.80 -5.40
N VAL A 86 0.68 -2.50 -5.83
CA VAL A 86 0.98 -1.90 -7.12
C VAL A 86 1.72 -2.93 -7.96
N THR A 87 1.23 -3.21 -9.16
CA THR A 87 1.81 -4.23 -10.03
C THR A 87 1.97 -3.73 -11.46
N ALA A 88 3.00 -4.22 -12.14
CA ALA A 88 3.21 -3.94 -13.56
C ALA A 88 2.30 -4.78 -14.46
N GLU A 89 1.76 -5.88 -13.93
CA GLU A 89 0.93 -6.81 -14.69
C GLU A 89 -0.33 -7.21 -13.93
N ALA A 90 -1.47 -7.17 -14.61
CA ALA A 90 -2.76 -7.58 -14.04
C ALA A 90 -3.02 -9.07 -14.29
N LYS A 91 -2.10 -9.94 -13.88
CA LYS A 91 -2.30 -11.38 -13.99
C LYS A 91 -3.32 -11.85 -12.97
N LYS A 92 -4.30 -12.62 -13.43
CA LYS A 92 -5.40 -13.11 -12.60
C LYS A 92 -4.89 -13.85 -11.36
N GLU A 93 -3.93 -14.73 -11.52
CA GLU A 93 -3.38 -15.50 -10.39
C GLU A 93 -2.69 -14.61 -9.36
N ASN A 94 -2.06 -13.51 -9.78
CA ASN A 94 -1.44 -12.57 -8.86
C ASN A 94 -2.48 -11.77 -8.08
N ILE A 95 -3.54 -11.35 -8.76
CA ILE A 95 -4.64 -10.62 -8.14
C ILE A 95 -5.32 -11.50 -7.08
N ILE A 96 -5.56 -12.78 -7.42
CA ILE A 96 -6.15 -13.75 -6.50
C ILE A 96 -5.22 -13.97 -5.30
N ALA A 97 -3.92 -14.16 -5.54
CA ALA A 97 -2.94 -14.37 -4.47
C ALA A 97 -2.89 -13.18 -3.51
N ALA A 98 -2.93 -11.95 -4.03
CA ALA A 98 -2.94 -10.75 -3.22
C ALA A 98 -4.21 -10.68 -2.37
N ALA A 99 -5.37 -10.94 -2.96
CA ALA A 99 -6.64 -10.93 -2.26
C ALA A 99 -6.67 -11.99 -1.15
N GLN A 100 -6.22 -13.20 -1.44
CA GLN A 100 -6.15 -14.29 -0.46
C GLN A 100 -5.19 -13.99 0.68
N SER A 101 -4.14 -13.21 0.42
CA SER A 101 -3.17 -12.80 1.43
C SER A 101 -3.62 -11.57 2.21
N GLY A 102 -4.77 -11.00 1.86
CA GLY A 102 -5.38 -9.91 2.60
C GLY A 102 -5.09 -8.51 2.09
N ALA A 103 -4.73 -8.36 0.80
CA ALA A 103 -4.61 -7.04 0.18
C ALA A 103 -5.98 -6.37 0.12
N ASN A 104 -6.03 -5.07 0.39
CA ASN A 104 -7.27 -4.30 0.35
C ASN A 104 -7.62 -3.83 -1.06
N GLY A 105 -6.64 -3.83 -1.96
CA GLY A 105 -6.85 -3.49 -3.35
C GLY A 105 -5.57 -3.66 -4.15
N TYR A 106 -5.66 -3.44 -5.45
CA TYR A 106 -4.49 -3.43 -6.33
C TYR A 106 -4.68 -2.37 -7.41
N VAL A 107 -3.55 -1.90 -7.97
CA VAL A 107 -3.56 -0.96 -9.08
C VAL A 107 -2.41 -1.34 -10.04
N VAL A 108 -2.65 -1.19 -11.34
CA VAL A 108 -1.68 -1.57 -12.38
C VAL A 108 -0.93 -0.34 -12.86
N LYS A 109 0.39 -0.44 -12.96
CA LYS A 109 1.26 0.63 -13.48
C LYS A 109 1.16 0.72 -15.00
N PRO A 110 1.20 1.91 -15.60
CA PRO A 110 1.15 3.21 -14.95
C PRO A 110 -0.28 3.59 -14.56
N PHE A 111 -0.43 4.43 -13.56
CA PHE A 111 -1.75 4.89 -13.11
C PHE A 111 -1.73 6.40 -12.86
N THR A 112 -2.92 7.00 -12.85
CA THR A 112 -3.10 8.44 -12.64
C THR A 112 -3.49 8.73 -11.20
N ALA A 113 -3.46 10.02 -10.82
CA ALA A 113 -3.93 10.45 -9.51
C ALA A 113 -5.40 10.08 -9.31
N ILE A 114 -6.23 10.21 -10.35
CA ILE A 114 -7.65 9.87 -10.30
C ILE A 114 -7.85 8.39 -9.97
N THR A 115 -7.12 7.50 -10.66
CA THR A 115 -7.20 6.06 -10.41
C THR A 115 -6.75 5.72 -9.00
N LEU A 116 -5.65 6.33 -8.55
CA LEU A 116 -5.14 6.13 -7.19
C LEU A 116 -6.17 6.57 -6.15
N GLU A 117 -6.79 7.74 -6.35
CA GLU A 117 -7.83 8.26 -5.46
C GLU A 117 -9.03 7.31 -5.38
N GLU A 118 -9.48 6.79 -6.51
CA GLU A 118 -10.59 5.84 -6.56
C GLU A 118 -10.29 4.59 -5.75
N LYS A 119 -9.07 4.05 -5.88
CA LYS A 119 -8.66 2.86 -5.14
C LYS A 119 -8.61 3.13 -3.63
N ILE A 120 -8.01 4.24 -3.23
CA ILE A 120 -7.92 4.62 -1.82
C ILE A 120 -9.32 4.82 -1.23
N THR A 121 -10.18 5.54 -1.93
CA THR A 121 -11.55 5.80 -1.48
C THR A 121 -12.33 4.51 -1.27
N LYS A 122 -12.27 3.58 -2.23
CA LYS A 122 -12.96 2.30 -2.12
C LYS A 122 -12.46 1.46 -0.94
N ILE A 123 -11.14 1.47 -0.71
CA ILE A 123 -10.55 0.72 0.40
C ILE A 123 -11.11 1.24 1.73
N PHE A 124 -11.10 2.55 1.93
CA PHE A 124 -11.55 3.13 3.20
C PHE A 124 -13.07 3.08 3.38
N GLU A 125 -13.84 3.17 2.29
CA GLU A 125 -15.28 2.98 2.34
C GLU A 125 -15.64 1.56 2.80
N LYS A 126 -14.94 0.57 2.28
CA LYS A 126 -15.15 -0.84 2.66
C LYS A 126 -14.82 -1.07 4.12
N ILE A 127 -13.69 -0.50 4.58
CA ILE A 127 -13.27 -0.61 5.99
C ILE A 127 -14.32 0.03 6.91
N ALA A 128 -14.83 1.20 6.54
CA ALA A 128 -15.88 1.87 7.32
C ALA A 128 -17.14 1.03 7.42
N LYS A 129 -17.55 0.37 6.35
CA LYS A 129 -18.71 -0.52 6.36
C LYS A 129 -18.50 -1.75 7.25
N GLU A 130 -17.31 -2.33 7.21
CA GLU A 130 -16.99 -3.51 8.01
C GLU A 130 -16.87 -3.17 9.50
N SER A 131 -16.58 -1.91 9.83
CA SER A 131 -16.44 -1.44 11.22
C SER A 131 -17.75 -0.94 11.82
N ALA A 132 -18.78 -0.79 11.00
CA ALA A 132 -20.08 -0.26 11.44
C ALA A 132 -20.91 -1.30 12.20
#